data_d79a58de970404e55d5ade42915c329b
#
_entry.id   d79a58de970404e55d5ade42915c329b
#
_cell.length_a   1.000
_cell.length_b   1.000
_cell.length_c   1.000
_cell.angle_alpha   90.00
_cell.angle_beta   90.00
_cell.angle_gamma   90.00
#
_symmetry.space_group_name_H-M   'P 1'
#
loop_
_entity.id
_entity.type
_entity.pdbx_description
1 polymer ?
#
loop_
_entity_poly.entity_id
_entity_poly.type
_entity_poly.pdbx_seq_one_letter_code
_entity_poly.pdbx_strand_id
1 'polypeptide(L)'
;ASDVYKRQPHRKCARIVGDTMGKYHPHGDSSIYGALVNMAQEWSTRYPLVDGHGNFGSVDGDGAAAMRYTEARLSKISMELLADINKNTVDFRPNFDETEKEPAVLPSRFPNLLVNGTQGIAVGMATNIPPHNLREVINAVIKIIDNQVEEDRETTIEELLEIIKGPDFPTGATILGRSGIDQAYRTGRGKIKVRAVTDIEAMANGKQRIIVTELPYMVNKARLIEKIATLVREKKVEGITELRDESDRSGMRICIELRRDANANVILNQLYKHTQLQDTFGVIMLALVDGQPKTMNLHEMLDYYLTHQKDVVTRRTRYELNKAEERAHILEGLLIAQDNIDEVIKIIRGAENIQAAKLELMERFGLSDAQAQAIVDMRLRALNGLERAKLEKEYKELMERIGELKAILADEKKLLGVIKDEIALIRDKSVSYTHLRAHETEADLV
;
A
#
# COMPACT_ATOMS: atom_id res chain seq x y z
N ALA A 1 4.61 0.06 15.62
CA ALA A 1 4.82 -0.40 14.24
C ALA A 1 6.17 0.08 13.67
N SER A 2 6.54 1.39 13.82
CA SER A 2 7.81 1.92 13.30
C SER A 2 9.05 1.24 13.92
N ASP A 3 9.00 0.83 15.16
CA ASP A 3 10.13 0.16 15.85
C ASP A 3 10.29 -1.32 15.45
N VAL A 4 9.18 -1.99 15.13
CA VAL A 4 9.22 -3.36 14.60
C VAL A 4 9.84 -3.37 13.21
N TYR A 5 9.50 -2.40 12.37
CA TYR A 5 10.09 -2.25 11.04
C TYR A 5 11.61 -2.03 11.09
N LYS A 6 12.09 -1.13 11.96
CA LYS A 6 13.53 -0.86 12.11
C LYS A 6 14.35 -2.08 12.54
N ARG A 7 13.70 -3.07 13.17
CA ARG A 7 14.34 -4.30 13.65
C ARG A 7 14.29 -5.46 12.65
N GLN A 8 13.56 -5.33 11.54
CA GLN A 8 13.53 -6.36 10.52
C GLN A 8 14.83 -6.37 9.71
N PRO A 9 15.65 -7.42 9.80
CA PRO A 9 16.87 -7.52 9.01
C PRO A 9 16.51 -7.81 7.54
N HIS A 10 17.34 -7.31 6.61
CA HIS A 10 17.28 -7.76 5.23
C HIS A 10 17.54 -9.27 5.16
N ARG A 11 16.86 -9.95 4.24
CA ARG A 11 17.03 -11.37 3.94
C ARG A 11 17.45 -11.54 2.50
N LYS A 12 18.26 -12.55 2.20
CA LYS A 12 18.61 -12.90 0.81
C LYS A 12 17.35 -13.13 0.00
N CYS A 13 17.25 -12.50 -1.17
CA CYS A 13 16.10 -12.66 -2.06
C CYS A 13 15.89 -14.13 -2.46
N ALA A 14 16.96 -14.91 -2.60
CA ALA A 14 16.88 -16.34 -2.86
C ALA A 14 16.08 -17.10 -1.81
N ARG A 15 16.19 -16.71 -0.52
CA ARG A 15 15.40 -17.31 0.55
C ARG A 15 13.92 -16.91 0.45
N ILE A 16 13.65 -15.62 0.21
CA ILE A 16 12.28 -15.11 0.08
C ILE A 16 11.57 -15.80 -1.09
N VAL A 17 12.25 -15.90 -2.24
CA VAL A 17 11.73 -16.56 -3.44
C VAL A 17 11.48 -18.05 -3.17
N GLY A 18 12.42 -18.75 -2.51
CA GLY A 18 12.28 -20.16 -2.16
C GLY A 18 11.11 -20.43 -1.22
N ASP A 19 10.96 -19.62 -0.15
CA ASP A 19 9.83 -19.74 0.78
C ASP A 19 8.48 -19.44 0.08
N THR A 20 8.44 -18.45 -0.81
CA THR A 20 7.23 -18.10 -1.57
C THR A 20 6.86 -19.21 -2.55
N MET A 21 7.84 -19.72 -3.31
CA MET A 21 7.64 -20.80 -4.28
C MET A 21 7.18 -22.10 -3.60
N GLY A 22 7.81 -22.45 -2.49
CA GLY A 22 7.52 -23.69 -1.80
C GLY A 22 6.19 -23.71 -1.05
N LYS A 23 5.71 -22.54 -0.59
CA LYS A 23 4.54 -22.46 0.28
C LYS A 23 3.29 -21.85 -0.37
N TYR A 24 3.44 -20.91 -1.29
CA TYR A 24 2.31 -20.10 -1.75
C TYR A 24 2.17 -20.00 -3.27
N HIS A 25 3.24 -20.12 -4.03
CA HIS A 25 3.19 -19.87 -5.47
C HIS A 25 4.10 -20.85 -6.25
N PRO A 26 3.59 -22.04 -6.63
CA PRO A 26 4.37 -23.12 -7.24
C PRO A 26 4.67 -22.85 -8.73
N HIS A 27 5.31 -21.73 -9.02
CA HIS A 27 5.74 -21.31 -10.36
C HIS A 27 7.24 -21.06 -10.37
N GLY A 28 7.79 -20.74 -11.56
CA GLY A 28 9.22 -20.49 -11.72
C GLY A 28 9.77 -19.37 -10.83
N ASP A 29 10.93 -19.58 -10.26
CA ASP A 29 11.63 -18.65 -9.36
C ASP A 29 11.88 -17.28 -10.00
N SER A 30 12.12 -17.25 -11.32
CA SER A 30 12.34 -16.02 -12.08
C SER A 30 11.13 -15.10 -12.11
N SER A 31 9.91 -15.66 -12.15
CA SER A 31 8.67 -14.86 -12.12
C SER A 31 8.44 -14.25 -10.73
N ILE A 32 8.70 -15.02 -9.68
CA ILE A 32 8.59 -14.56 -8.28
C ILE A 32 9.65 -13.48 -8.00
N TYR A 33 10.89 -13.72 -8.43
CA TYR A 33 11.96 -12.75 -8.26
C TYR A 33 11.71 -11.47 -9.07
N GLY A 34 11.22 -11.59 -10.31
CA GLY A 34 10.84 -10.43 -11.13
C GLY A 34 9.76 -9.56 -10.47
N ALA A 35 8.75 -10.16 -9.84
CA ALA A 35 7.73 -9.43 -9.09
C ALA A 35 8.32 -8.71 -7.86
N LEU A 36 9.19 -9.37 -7.11
CA LEU A 36 9.90 -8.77 -5.98
C LEU A 36 10.78 -7.59 -6.42
N VAL A 37 11.49 -7.74 -7.53
CA VAL A 37 12.33 -6.69 -8.13
C VAL A 37 11.49 -5.48 -8.51
N ASN A 38 10.37 -5.67 -9.20
CA ASN A 38 9.47 -4.57 -9.57
C ASN A 38 8.96 -3.77 -8.36
N MET A 39 8.63 -4.45 -7.26
CA MET A 39 8.18 -3.80 -6.03
C MET A 39 9.28 -2.99 -5.32
N ALA A 40 10.56 -3.23 -5.64
CA ALA A 40 11.70 -2.52 -5.08
C ALA A 40 12.19 -1.36 -5.96
N GLN A 41 11.77 -1.30 -7.24
CA GLN A 41 12.25 -0.31 -8.21
C GLN A 41 11.47 1.00 -8.09
N GLU A 42 12.16 2.10 -7.81
CA GLU A 42 11.57 3.44 -7.64
C GLU A 42 10.99 4.03 -8.94
N TRP A 43 11.45 3.57 -10.10
CA TRP A 43 10.92 3.97 -11.41
C TRP A 43 9.78 3.09 -11.92
N SER A 44 9.54 1.92 -11.29
CA SER A 44 8.45 1.01 -11.62
C SER A 44 7.27 1.17 -10.68
N THR A 45 7.53 1.37 -9.38
CA THR A 45 6.51 1.44 -8.32
C THR A 45 6.58 2.81 -7.65
N ARG A 46 5.47 3.55 -7.65
CA ARG A 46 5.42 4.93 -7.12
C ARG A 46 5.77 5.01 -5.64
N TYR A 47 5.31 4.05 -4.85
CA TYR A 47 5.65 3.86 -3.44
C TYR A 47 6.18 2.43 -3.28
N PRO A 48 7.50 2.21 -3.37
CA PRO A 48 8.08 0.88 -3.31
C PRO A 48 7.63 0.08 -2.09
N LEU A 49 7.15 -1.13 -2.33
CA LEU A 49 6.67 -2.03 -1.29
C LEU A 49 7.79 -2.88 -0.68
N VAL A 50 8.91 -2.96 -1.37
CA VAL A 50 10.11 -3.70 -0.97
C VAL A 50 11.26 -2.72 -0.79
N ASP A 51 11.94 -2.80 0.36
CA ASP A 51 13.21 -2.14 0.63
C ASP A 51 14.34 -3.10 0.24
N GLY A 52 14.91 -2.85 -0.96
CA GLY A 52 15.94 -3.68 -1.58
C GLY A 52 17.36 -3.21 -1.25
N HIS A 53 18.27 -4.16 -1.07
CA HIS A 53 19.69 -3.92 -0.87
C HIS A 53 20.51 -4.68 -1.89
N GLY A 54 21.27 -3.97 -2.71
CA GLY A 54 22.02 -4.50 -3.84
C GLY A 54 21.54 -3.91 -5.19
N ASN A 55 21.87 -4.59 -6.28
CA ASN A 55 21.51 -4.15 -7.63
C ASN A 55 20.15 -4.76 -8.04
N PHE A 56 19.12 -3.92 -8.12
CA PHE A 56 17.78 -4.26 -8.58
C PHE A 56 17.48 -3.81 -10.00
N GLY A 57 18.53 -3.59 -10.81
CA GLY A 57 18.41 -3.14 -12.20
C GLY A 57 18.52 -1.63 -12.36
N SER A 58 18.26 -1.15 -13.55
CA SER A 58 18.28 0.27 -13.91
C SER A 58 17.14 0.66 -14.84
N VAL A 59 16.97 1.96 -15.02
CA VAL A 59 15.99 2.55 -15.96
C VAL A 59 16.38 2.25 -17.44
N ASP A 60 17.60 1.81 -17.68
CA ASP A 60 18.09 1.36 -18.98
C ASP A 60 17.60 -0.06 -19.35
N GLY A 61 16.93 -0.72 -18.41
CA GLY A 61 16.42 -2.06 -18.60
C GLY A 61 17.47 -3.14 -18.28
N ASP A 62 18.55 -2.77 -17.58
CA ASP A 62 19.45 -3.76 -17.02
C ASP A 62 18.70 -4.61 -16.00
N GLY A 63 18.91 -5.91 -16.06
CA GLY A 63 18.31 -6.84 -15.11
C GLY A 63 18.89 -6.68 -13.71
N ALA A 64 18.12 -7.07 -12.72
CA ALA A 64 18.63 -7.18 -11.37
C ALA A 64 19.75 -8.22 -11.28
N ALA A 65 20.66 -8.03 -10.33
CA ALA A 65 21.65 -9.06 -10.00
C ALA A 65 20.96 -10.35 -9.54
N ALA A 66 21.63 -11.50 -9.69
CA ALA A 66 21.06 -12.77 -9.26
C ALA A 66 20.61 -12.74 -7.79
N MET A 67 19.48 -13.37 -7.49
CA MET A 67 18.79 -13.32 -6.16
C MET A 67 19.66 -13.78 -4.97
N ARG A 68 20.76 -14.49 -5.23
CA ARG A 68 21.74 -14.87 -4.19
C ARG A 68 22.60 -13.69 -3.70
N TYR A 69 22.69 -12.61 -4.48
CA TYR A 69 23.46 -11.41 -4.13
C TYR A 69 22.58 -10.31 -3.52
N THR A 70 21.34 -10.20 -3.94
CA THR A 70 20.40 -9.17 -3.47
C THR A 70 19.75 -9.56 -2.14
N GLU A 71 19.38 -8.55 -1.37
CA GLU A 71 18.65 -8.71 -0.11
C GLU A 71 17.41 -7.81 -0.12
N ALA A 72 16.38 -8.21 0.59
CA ALA A 72 15.13 -7.47 0.67
C ALA A 72 14.48 -7.58 2.04
N ARG A 73 13.64 -6.61 2.33
CA ARG A 73 12.68 -6.59 3.44
C ARG A 73 11.46 -5.78 3.03
N LEU A 74 10.39 -5.85 3.81
CA LEU A 74 9.24 -4.98 3.60
C LEU A 74 9.60 -3.51 3.83
N SER A 75 9.11 -2.63 2.97
CA SER A 75 9.20 -1.19 3.18
C SER A 75 8.24 -0.73 4.29
N LYS A 76 8.40 0.50 4.78
CA LYS A 76 7.53 1.04 5.83
C LYS A 76 6.04 1.05 5.43
N ILE A 77 5.76 1.46 4.20
CA ILE A 77 4.38 1.54 3.71
C ILE A 77 3.74 0.16 3.56
N SER A 78 4.52 -0.88 3.27
CA SER A 78 4.01 -2.26 3.17
C SER A 78 3.48 -2.79 4.50
N MET A 79 3.97 -2.27 5.62
CA MET A 79 3.44 -2.64 6.95
C MET A 79 2.00 -2.17 7.14
N GLU A 80 1.61 -1.07 6.47
CA GLU A 80 0.21 -0.60 6.50
C GLU A 80 -0.73 -1.49 5.67
N LEU A 81 -0.21 -2.21 4.66
CA LEU A 81 -0.98 -3.21 3.92
C LEU A 81 -1.31 -4.45 4.76
N LEU A 82 -0.40 -4.82 5.67
CA LEU A 82 -0.48 -6.03 6.51
C LEU A 82 -1.00 -5.75 7.92
N ALA A 83 -1.26 -4.49 8.24
CA ALA A 83 -1.66 -4.11 9.60
C ALA A 83 -2.93 -4.88 10.03
N ASP A 84 -2.89 -5.38 11.26
CA ASP A 84 -3.99 -6.13 11.87
C ASP A 84 -4.44 -7.42 11.14
N ILE A 85 -3.63 -7.99 10.24
CA ILE A 85 -3.95 -9.23 9.52
C ILE A 85 -4.22 -10.40 10.47
N ASN A 86 -3.63 -10.41 11.66
CA ASN A 86 -3.80 -11.43 12.69
C ASN A 86 -5.06 -11.24 13.56
N LYS A 87 -5.86 -10.21 13.29
CA LYS A 87 -7.09 -9.90 14.05
C LYS A 87 -8.37 -10.30 13.32
N ASN A 88 -8.32 -11.35 12.51
CA ASN A 88 -9.45 -11.83 11.73
C ASN A 88 -10.08 -10.78 10.81
N THR A 89 -9.28 -9.86 10.29
CA THR A 89 -9.71 -8.74 9.45
C THR A 89 -10.06 -9.13 8.04
N VAL A 90 -9.49 -10.23 7.55
CA VAL A 90 -9.68 -10.76 6.18
C VAL A 90 -9.84 -12.27 6.23
N ASP A 91 -10.41 -12.84 5.18
CA ASP A 91 -10.56 -14.28 5.05
C ASP A 91 -9.25 -14.91 4.59
N PHE A 92 -9.01 -16.13 5.09
CA PHE A 92 -7.89 -16.97 4.70
C PHE A 92 -8.41 -18.19 3.96
N ARG A 93 -7.69 -18.59 2.93
CA ARG A 93 -7.93 -19.82 2.16
C ARG A 93 -6.72 -20.73 2.24
N PRO A 94 -6.89 -22.04 2.04
CA PRO A 94 -5.75 -22.94 1.90
C PRO A 94 -4.87 -22.51 0.71
N ASN A 95 -3.56 -22.75 0.83
CA ASN A 95 -2.63 -22.67 -0.28
C ASN A 95 -2.85 -23.85 -1.25
N PHE A 96 -2.00 -23.98 -2.27
CA PHE A 96 -2.15 -24.97 -3.36
C PHE A 96 -2.08 -26.44 -2.90
N ASP A 97 -1.40 -26.74 -1.78
CA ASP A 97 -1.25 -28.11 -1.22
C ASP A 97 -1.95 -28.28 0.14
N GLU A 98 -2.73 -27.29 0.57
CA GLU A 98 -3.49 -27.26 1.83
C GLU A 98 -2.65 -27.35 3.11
N THR A 99 -1.32 -27.18 3.02
CA THR A 99 -0.42 -27.22 4.19
C THR A 99 -0.35 -25.89 4.93
N GLU A 100 -0.59 -24.78 4.23
CA GLU A 100 -0.52 -23.42 4.77
C GLU A 100 -1.82 -22.65 4.45
N LYS A 101 -2.00 -21.51 5.06
CA LYS A 101 -3.12 -20.60 4.76
C LYS A 101 -2.59 -19.28 4.22
N GLU A 102 -3.25 -18.76 3.20
CA GLU A 102 -2.97 -17.46 2.63
C GLU A 102 -4.18 -16.53 2.71
N PRO A 103 -3.99 -15.21 2.88
CA PRO A 103 -5.12 -14.27 2.88
C PRO A 103 -5.73 -14.17 1.48
N ALA A 104 -7.05 -14.14 1.40
CA ALA A 104 -7.76 -13.91 0.13
C ALA A 104 -7.51 -12.51 -0.42
N VAL A 105 -7.46 -11.53 0.49
CA VAL A 105 -7.09 -10.13 0.24
C VAL A 105 -6.30 -9.60 1.43
N LEU A 106 -5.59 -8.47 1.27
CA LEU A 106 -4.90 -7.82 2.39
C LEU A 106 -5.83 -6.81 3.10
N PRO A 107 -5.61 -6.53 4.40
CA PRO A 107 -6.35 -5.48 5.11
C PRO A 107 -6.20 -4.10 4.46
N SER A 108 -5.00 -3.78 3.97
CA SER A 108 -4.69 -2.63 3.12
C SER A 108 -5.24 -1.29 3.64
N ARG A 109 -4.61 -0.72 4.67
CA ARG A 109 -5.05 0.55 5.29
C ARG A 109 -4.98 1.78 4.37
N PHE A 110 -4.44 1.66 3.17
CA PHE A 110 -4.48 2.69 2.14
C PHE A 110 -4.84 2.06 0.79
N PRO A 111 -5.43 2.81 -0.16
CA PRO A 111 -5.91 2.26 -1.43
C PRO A 111 -4.76 2.00 -2.41
N ASN A 112 -3.99 0.94 -2.15
CA ASN A 112 -2.77 0.59 -2.88
C ASN A 112 -2.99 0.41 -4.39
N LEU A 113 -4.16 -0.10 -4.80
CA LEU A 113 -4.48 -0.30 -6.21
C LEU A 113 -4.44 1.01 -7.01
N LEU A 114 -4.93 2.12 -6.45
CA LEU A 114 -4.84 3.45 -7.05
C LEU A 114 -3.47 4.09 -6.84
N VAL A 115 -2.91 3.93 -5.64
CA VAL A 115 -1.66 4.60 -5.26
C VAL A 115 -0.47 4.09 -6.07
N ASN A 116 -0.31 2.78 -6.20
CA ASN A 116 0.77 2.19 -7.00
C ASN A 116 0.36 1.82 -8.42
N GLY A 117 -0.94 1.81 -8.71
CA GLY A 117 -1.44 1.33 -9.98
C GLY A 117 -1.20 -0.17 -10.19
N THR A 118 -1.57 -0.65 -11.35
CA THR A 118 -1.28 -2.02 -11.78
C THR A 118 -1.39 -2.15 -13.29
N GLN A 119 -0.67 -3.12 -13.84
CA GLN A 119 -0.78 -3.52 -15.23
C GLN A 119 -0.92 -5.04 -15.31
N GLY A 120 -1.86 -5.51 -16.10
CA GLY A 120 -2.09 -6.93 -16.30
C GLY A 120 -2.79 -7.22 -17.62
N ILE A 121 -2.41 -8.35 -18.22
CA ILE A 121 -2.98 -8.84 -19.46
C ILE A 121 -3.51 -10.25 -19.22
N ALA A 122 -4.79 -10.45 -19.47
CA ALA A 122 -5.43 -11.75 -19.40
C ALA A 122 -6.11 -12.07 -20.75
N VAL A 123 -6.62 -13.29 -20.89
CA VAL A 123 -7.38 -13.65 -22.09
C VAL A 123 -8.73 -12.90 -22.09
N GLY A 124 -8.94 -12.08 -23.10
CA GLY A 124 -10.17 -11.31 -23.28
C GLY A 124 -10.29 -10.05 -22.44
N MET A 125 -9.35 -9.74 -21.55
CA MET A 125 -9.37 -8.52 -20.72
C MET A 125 -7.97 -8.04 -20.37
N ALA A 126 -7.85 -6.73 -20.10
CA ALA A 126 -6.62 -6.13 -19.60
C ALA A 126 -6.94 -5.06 -18.57
N THR A 127 -6.03 -4.84 -17.64
CA THR A 127 -6.03 -3.70 -16.72
C THR A 127 -4.78 -2.86 -16.90
N ASN A 128 -4.93 -1.56 -16.78
CA ASN A 128 -3.81 -0.61 -16.80
C ASN A 128 -4.20 0.63 -16.00
N ILE A 129 -4.03 0.52 -14.68
CA ILE A 129 -4.36 1.57 -13.72
C ILE A 129 -3.10 2.36 -13.44
N PRO A 130 -3.08 3.68 -13.70
CA PRO A 130 -1.92 4.51 -13.41
C PRO A 130 -1.74 4.70 -11.91
N PRO A 131 -0.51 4.93 -11.43
CA PRO A 131 -0.25 5.30 -10.04
C PRO A 131 -0.73 6.72 -9.74
N HIS A 132 -1.02 6.99 -8.45
CA HIS A 132 -1.54 8.28 -7.98
C HIS A 132 -0.82 8.73 -6.71
N ASN A 133 -0.91 10.03 -6.43
CA ASN A 133 -0.36 10.61 -5.22
C ASN A 133 -1.13 10.12 -3.98
N LEU A 134 -0.41 9.54 -3.01
CA LEU A 134 -0.98 8.97 -1.79
C LEU A 134 -1.83 9.97 -1.01
N ARG A 135 -1.37 11.23 -0.89
CA ARG A 135 -2.08 12.28 -0.15
C ARG A 135 -3.38 12.68 -0.84
N GLU A 136 -3.37 12.80 -2.17
CA GLU A 136 -4.57 13.12 -2.95
C GLU A 136 -5.60 12.01 -2.82
N VAL A 137 -5.19 10.75 -2.97
CA VAL A 137 -6.11 9.60 -2.87
C VAL A 137 -6.68 9.49 -1.46
N ILE A 138 -5.87 9.66 -0.42
CA ILE A 138 -6.37 9.67 0.97
C ILE A 138 -7.32 10.83 1.21
N ASN A 139 -7.01 12.05 0.73
CA ASN A 139 -7.90 13.19 0.87
C ASN A 139 -9.25 12.96 0.15
N ALA A 140 -9.24 12.26 -0.99
CA ALA A 140 -10.47 11.89 -1.68
C ALA A 140 -11.32 10.90 -0.86
N VAL A 141 -10.70 9.89 -0.23
CA VAL A 141 -11.41 8.98 0.69
C VAL A 141 -11.97 9.73 1.90
N ILE A 142 -11.19 10.64 2.50
CA ILE A 142 -11.65 11.47 3.61
C ILE A 142 -12.85 12.33 3.18
N LYS A 143 -12.81 12.93 1.98
CA LYS A 143 -13.93 13.72 1.45
C LYS A 143 -15.20 12.87 1.31
N ILE A 144 -15.10 11.63 0.84
CA ILE A 144 -16.23 10.70 0.77
C ILE A 144 -16.80 10.45 2.17
N ILE A 145 -15.94 10.19 3.16
CA ILE A 145 -16.36 9.97 4.55
C ILE A 145 -17.05 11.22 5.11
N ASP A 146 -16.48 12.41 4.92
CA ASP A 146 -17.02 13.65 5.44
C ASP A 146 -18.42 13.94 4.85
N ASN A 147 -18.59 13.78 3.54
CA ASN A 147 -19.89 13.95 2.91
C ASN A 147 -20.93 12.96 3.43
N GLN A 148 -20.55 11.70 3.70
CA GLN A 148 -21.45 10.69 4.27
C GLN A 148 -21.80 10.98 5.76
N VAL A 149 -20.82 11.42 6.56
CA VAL A 149 -21.00 11.62 8.01
C VAL A 149 -21.66 12.95 8.32
N GLU A 150 -21.21 14.04 7.70
CA GLU A 150 -21.59 15.41 8.04
C GLU A 150 -22.80 15.90 7.22
N GLU A 151 -22.84 15.55 5.92
CA GLU A 151 -23.82 16.06 4.97
C GLU A 151 -24.89 15.02 4.56
N ASP A 152 -24.72 13.75 4.96
CA ASP A 152 -25.61 12.62 4.63
C ASP A 152 -25.92 12.52 3.13
N ARG A 153 -24.88 12.69 2.30
CA ARG A 153 -24.94 12.66 0.84
C ARG A 153 -23.80 11.90 0.19
N GLU A 154 -24.02 11.50 -1.03
CA GLU A 154 -22.95 10.94 -1.88
C GLU A 154 -22.02 12.04 -2.38
N THR A 155 -20.75 11.66 -2.60
CA THR A 155 -19.72 12.53 -3.19
C THR A 155 -19.83 12.48 -4.70
N THR A 156 -19.77 13.65 -5.35
CA THR A 156 -19.77 13.70 -6.81
C THR A 156 -18.40 13.42 -7.41
N ILE A 157 -18.37 12.99 -8.65
CA ILE A 157 -17.08 12.76 -9.35
C ILE A 157 -16.32 14.07 -9.54
N GLU A 158 -17.02 15.20 -9.66
CA GLU A 158 -16.45 16.54 -9.77
C GLU A 158 -15.61 16.89 -8.53
N GLU A 159 -16.14 16.65 -7.35
CA GLU A 159 -15.41 16.88 -6.08
C GLU A 159 -14.13 16.04 -5.99
N LEU A 160 -14.17 14.80 -6.48
CA LEU A 160 -13.01 13.93 -6.52
C LEU A 160 -11.95 14.41 -7.53
N LEU A 161 -12.38 14.92 -8.69
CA LEU A 161 -11.50 15.49 -9.72
C LEU A 161 -10.82 16.81 -9.28
N GLU A 162 -11.40 17.50 -8.31
CA GLU A 162 -10.77 18.65 -7.66
C GLU A 162 -9.62 18.26 -6.73
N ILE A 163 -9.68 17.06 -6.15
CA ILE A 163 -8.69 16.53 -5.21
C ILE A 163 -7.61 15.74 -5.94
N ILE A 164 -8.02 14.76 -6.77
CA ILE A 164 -7.09 13.93 -7.56
C ILE A 164 -6.95 14.56 -8.93
N LYS A 165 -5.88 15.33 -9.11
CA LYS A 165 -5.65 16.11 -10.35
C LYS A 165 -5.30 15.24 -11.55
N GLY A 166 -4.66 14.09 -11.33
CA GLY A 166 -4.21 13.18 -12.36
C GLY A 166 -3.31 12.07 -11.81
N PRO A 167 -2.82 11.19 -12.67
CA PRO A 167 -1.79 10.22 -12.31
C PRO A 167 -0.51 10.87 -11.80
N ASP A 168 0.18 10.17 -10.90
CA ASP A 168 1.47 10.55 -10.34
C ASP A 168 2.52 9.49 -10.71
N PHE A 169 3.16 9.67 -11.87
CA PHE A 169 4.11 8.70 -12.38
C PHE A 169 5.46 8.77 -11.67
N PRO A 170 6.08 7.64 -11.30
CA PRO A 170 7.35 7.63 -10.58
C PRO A 170 8.53 8.19 -11.39
N THR A 171 8.43 8.19 -12.71
CA THR A 171 9.47 8.72 -13.62
C THR A 171 9.29 10.19 -13.97
N GLY A 172 8.27 10.86 -13.41
CA GLY A 172 7.95 12.26 -13.74
C GLY A 172 7.28 12.40 -15.10
N ALA A 173 7.79 13.28 -15.92
CA ALA A 173 7.26 13.69 -17.23
C ALA A 173 6.00 14.57 -17.14
N THR A 174 5.62 15.20 -18.24
CA THR A 174 4.50 16.13 -18.33
C THR A 174 3.27 15.50 -18.96
N ILE A 175 2.11 15.61 -18.30
CA ILE A 175 0.84 15.18 -18.87
C ILE A 175 0.27 16.31 -19.74
N LEU A 176 -0.12 15.98 -20.98
CA LEU A 176 -0.65 16.94 -21.93
C LEU A 176 -2.17 16.96 -21.93
N GLY A 177 -2.74 18.01 -21.34
CA GLY A 177 -4.19 18.25 -21.29
C GLY A 177 -4.93 17.36 -20.30
N ARG A 178 -6.13 17.78 -19.91
CA ARG A 178 -6.97 17.11 -18.90
C ARG A 178 -8.01 16.16 -19.47
N SER A 179 -8.37 16.29 -20.73
CA SER A 179 -9.50 15.54 -21.33
C SER A 179 -9.34 14.02 -21.20
N GLY A 180 -8.12 13.49 -21.35
CA GLY A 180 -7.85 12.06 -21.18
C GLY A 180 -7.98 11.60 -19.72
N ILE A 181 -7.61 12.44 -18.76
CA ILE A 181 -7.78 12.19 -17.32
C ILE A 181 -9.27 12.19 -16.98
N ASP A 182 -9.99 13.24 -17.37
CA ASP A 182 -11.42 13.37 -17.10
C ASP A 182 -12.22 12.19 -17.68
N GLN A 183 -11.90 11.77 -18.91
CA GLN A 183 -12.52 10.62 -19.53
C GLN A 183 -12.19 9.33 -18.73
N ALA A 184 -10.93 9.12 -18.36
CA ALA A 184 -10.52 7.93 -17.62
C ALA A 184 -11.22 7.84 -16.25
N TYR A 185 -11.28 8.93 -15.52
CA TYR A 185 -11.85 8.95 -14.17
C TYR A 185 -13.39 8.86 -14.16
N ARG A 186 -14.06 9.37 -15.21
CA ARG A 186 -15.52 9.26 -15.33
C ARG A 186 -16.00 7.91 -15.86
N THR A 187 -15.20 7.26 -16.70
CA THR A 187 -15.66 6.06 -17.44
C THR A 187 -14.85 4.80 -17.15
N GLY A 188 -13.73 4.92 -16.42
CA GLY A 188 -12.77 3.84 -16.24
C GLY A 188 -11.88 3.57 -17.44
N ARG A 189 -11.99 4.36 -18.53
CA ARG A 189 -11.17 4.23 -19.73
C ARG A 189 -10.79 5.59 -20.30
N GLY A 190 -9.53 5.76 -20.66
CA GLY A 190 -9.06 7.01 -21.24
C GLY A 190 -7.66 6.89 -21.83
N LYS A 191 -7.24 7.94 -22.54
CA LYS A 191 -5.91 8.04 -23.16
C LYS A 191 -5.23 9.29 -22.65
N ILE A 192 -4.17 9.12 -21.84
CA ILE A 192 -3.40 10.21 -21.25
C ILE A 192 -2.11 10.35 -22.05
N LYS A 193 -1.90 11.50 -22.68
CA LYS A 193 -0.64 11.81 -23.37
C LYS A 193 0.39 12.25 -22.37
N VAL A 194 1.56 11.62 -22.39
CA VAL A 194 2.69 11.91 -21.51
C VAL A 194 3.89 12.27 -22.35
N ARG A 195 4.56 13.35 -22.02
CA ARG A 195 5.71 13.87 -22.74
C ARG A 195 6.90 14.00 -21.81
N ALA A 196 8.08 13.64 -22.31
CA ALA A 196 9.37 13.84 -21.64
C ALA A 196 9.59 15.30 -21.25
N VAL A 197 10.25 15.54 -20.14
CA VAL A 197 10.72 16.88 -19.78
C VAL A 197 12.03 17.15 -20.55
N THR A 198 12.01 18.22 -21.32
CA THR A 198 13.12 18.58 -22.20
C THR A 198 13.46 20.05 -22.07
N ASP A 199 14.74 20.38 -22.19
CA ASP A 199 15.24 21.75 -22.26
C ASP A 199 16.16 21.94 -23.48
N ILE A 200 16.24 23.16 -24.01
CA ILE A 200 17.11 23.51 -25.13
C ILE A 200 18.20 24.44 -24.62
N GLU A 201 19.41 23.90 -24.55
CA GLU A 201 20.58 24.65 -24.09
C GLU A 201 21.41 25.17 -25.27
N ALA A 202 21.86 26.44 -25.18
CA ALA A 202 22.81 27.00 -26.11
C ALA A 202 24.23 26.53 -25.77
N MET A 203 25.01 26.23 -26.81
CA MET A 203 26.42 25.83 -26.70
C MET A 203 27.35 26.95 -27.12
N ALA A 204 28.61 26.91 -26.64
CA ALA A 204 29.62 27.97 -26.88
C ALA A 204 29.89 28.27 -28.38
N ASN A 205 29.61 27.33 -29.28
CA ASN A 205 29.86 27.43 -30.72
C ASN A 205 28.65 27.95 -31.54
N GLY A 206 27.61 28.46 -30.86
CA GLY A 206 26.35 28.83 -31.52
C GLY A 206 25.53 27.63 -31.98
N LYS A 207 25.87 26.43 -31.53
CA LYS A 207 25.06 25.23 -31.63
C LYS A 207 24.04 25.17 -30.50
N GLN A 208 23.05 24.32 -30.66
CA GLN A 208 22.07 23.98 -29.61
C GLN A 208 22.15 22.50 -29.27
N ARG A 209 21.73 22.16 -28.07
CA ARG A 209 21.49 20.79 -27.65
C ARG A 209 20.16 20.66 -26.95
N ILE A 210 19.51 19.52 -27.14
CA ILE A 210 18.29 19.15 -26.41
C ILE A 210 18.73 18.26 -25.27
N ILE A 211 18.30 18.61 -24.06
CA ILE A 211 18.53 17.84 -22.85
C ILE A 211 17.19 17.22 -22.43
N VAL A 212 17.19 15.92 -22.15
CA VAL A 212 16.03 15.20 -21.64
C VAL A 212 16.32 14.77 -20.22
N THR A 213 15.50 15.20 -19.28
CA THR A 213 15.68 14.96 -17.84
C THR A 213 14.66 14.01 -17.25
N GLU A 214 13.48 13.85 -17.87
CA GLU A 214 12.45 12.91 -17.45
C GLU A 214 11.82 12.23 -18.67
N LEU A 215 11.43 10.96 -18.49
CA LEU A 215 10.80 10.16 -19.54
C LEU A 215 9.40 9.73 -19.15
N PRO A 216 8.50 9.51 -20.12
CA PRO A 216 7.20 8.91 -19.86
C PRO A 216 7.34 7.57 -19.13
N TYR A 217 6.35 7.28 -18.28
CA TYR A 217 6.34 6.07 -17.47
C TYR A 217 6.44 4.80 -18.31
N MET A 218 7.22 3.82 -17.85
CA MET A 218 7.51 2.55 -18.53
C MET A 218 8.36 2.62 -19.81
N VAL A 219 8.91 3.78 -20.15
CA VAL A 219 9.83 3.93 -21.27
C VAL A 219 11.24 3.49 -20.87
N ASN A 220 11.81 2.58 -21.66
CA ASN A 220 13.20 2.14 -21.52
C ASN A 220 14.14 3.17 -22.16
N LYS A 221 15.03 3.76 -21.37
CA LYS A 221 15.95 4.83 -21.79
C LYS A 221 16.92 4.36 -22.89
N ALA A 222 17.55 3.22 -22.73
CA ALA A 222 18.51 2.70 -23.68
C ALA A 222 17.87 2.41 -25.05
N ARG A 223 16.69 1.78 -25.07
CA ARG A 223 15.93 1.54 -26.31
C ARG A 223 15.47 2.83 -26.97
N LEU A 224 15.10 3.84 -26.19
CA LEU A 224 14.75 5.16 -26.71
C LEU A 224 15.96 5.80 -27.41
N ILE A 225 17.13 5.80 -26.78
CA ILE A 225 18.38 6.32 -27.35
C ILE A 225 18.73 5.59 -28.65
N GLU A 226 18.64 4.26 -28.66
CA GLU A 226 18.85 3.43 -29.86
C GLU A 226 17.86 3.76 -30.99
N LYS A 227 16.59 3.99 -30.64
CA LYS A 227 15.56 4.40 -31.59
C LYS A 227 15.87 5.77 -32.20
N ILE A 228 16.31 6.74 -31.41
CA ILE A 228 16.72 8.07 -31.90
C ILE A 228 17.91 7.92 -32.85
N ALA A 229 18.95 7.17 -32.46
CA ALA A 229 20.10 6.91 -33.31
C ALA A 229 19.73 6.23 -34.65
N THR A 230 18.77 5.32 -34.62
CA THR A 230 18.24 4.66 -35.82
C THR A 230 17.53 5.66 -36.73
N LEU A 231 16.69 6.57 -36.21
CA LEU A 231 16.02 7.58 -37.02
C LEU A 231 17.00 8.54 -37.68
N VAL A 232 18.11 8.87 -37.00
CA VAL A 232 19.18 9.70 -37.55
C VAL A 232 19.88 8.95 -38.71
N ARG A 233 20.24 7.69 -38.52
CA ARG A 233 20.86 6.83 -39.53
C ARG A 233 19.98 6.63 -40.77
N GLU A 234 18.68 6.47 -40.56
CA GLU A 234 17.67 6.35 -41.63
C GLU A 234 17.29 7.70 -42.28
N LYS A 235 17.91 8.81 -41.85
CA LYS A 235 17.63 10.18 -42.31
C LYS A 235 16.16 10.60 -42.15
N LYS A 236 15.46 10.00 -41.21
CA LYS A 236 14.08 10.42 -40.85
C LYS A 236 14.05 11.64 -39.94
N VAL A 237 15.11 11.84 -39.18
CA VAL A 237 15.36 13.04 -38.36
C VAL A 237 16.76 13.52 -38.72
N GLU A 238 16.85 14.69 -39.33
CA GLU A 238 18.10 15.30 -39.72
C GLU A 238 18.50 16.44 -38.76
N GLY A 239 19.79 16.74 -38.70
CA GLY A 239 20.28 17.88 -37.86
C GLY A 239 20.83 17.47 -36.50
N ILE A 240 20.77 16.21 -36.12
CA ILE A 240 21.42 15.69 -34.92
C ILE A 240 22.86 15.30 -35.28
N THR A 241 23.84 15.77 -34.50
CA THR A 241 25.28 15.49 -34.70
C THR A 241 25.81 14.49 -33.72
N GLU A 242 25.30 14.48 -32.49
CA GLU A 242 25.75 13.59 -31.42
C GLU A 242 24.62 13.25 -30.48
N LEU A 243 24.64 12.04 -29.95
CA LEU A 243 23.67 11.53 -28.98
C LEU A 243 24.45 10.82 -27.87
N ARG A 244 24.33 11.36 -26.64
CA ARG A 244 25.02 10.83 -25.47
C ARG A 244 24.05 10.60 -24.32
N ASP A 245 24.31 9.57 -23.56
CA ASP A 245 23.73 9.40 -22.24
C ASP A 245 24.71 9.95 -21.19
N GLU A 246 24.34 11.03 -20.57
CA GLU A 246 25.11 11.72 -19.52
C GLU A 246 24.48 11.50 -18.14
N SER A 247 23.57 10.51 -18.02
CA SER A 247 22.89 10.20 -16.74
C SER A 247 23.92 9.72 -15.71
N ASP A 248 23.78 10.23 -14.50
CA ASP A 248 24.60 9.87 -13.36
C ASP A 248 23.77 9.76 -12.06
N ARG A 249 24.43 9.77 -10.91
CA ARG A 249 23.76 9.71 -9.60
C ARG A 249 22.91 10.95 -9.27
N SER A 250 23.13 12.07 -9.97
CA SER A 250 22.35 13.29 -9.80
C SER A 250 21.03 13.27 -10.57
N GLY A 251 20.90 12.38 -11.55
CA GLY A 251 19.66 12.19 -12.29
C GLY A 251 19.86 11.76 -13.74
N MET A 252 18.74 11.63 -14.44
CA MET A 252 18.70 11.32 -15.85
C MET A 252 19.09 12.54 -16.68
N ARG A 253 19.95 12.34 -17.68
CA ARG A 253 20.37 13.36 -18.63
C ARG A 253 20.72 12.74 -19.98
N ILE A 254 19.83 12.83 -20.95
CA ILE A 254 20.12 12.47 -22.33
C ILE A 254 20.47 13.75 -23.08
N CYS A 255 21.64 13.80 -23.71
CA CYS A 255 22.13 14.96 -24.46
C CYS A 255 22.06 14.67 -25.97
N ILE A 256 21.33 15.52 -26.70
CA ILE A 256 21.15 15.43 -28.16
C ILE A 256 21.73 16.72 -28.76
N GLU A 257 22.94 16.66 -29.31
CA GLU A 257 23.59 17.82 -29.96
C GLU A 257 23.10 18.02 -31.38
N LEU A 258 22.88 19.26 -31.73
CA LEU A 258 22.34 19.64 -33.02
C LEU A 258 23.38 20.34 -33.92
N ARG A 259 23.18 20.29 -35.22
CA ARG A 259 23.93 21.11 -36.16
C ARG A 259 23.61 22.59 -35.93
N ARG A 260 24.55 23.44 -36.31
CA ARG A 260 24.44 24.93 -36.13
C ARG A 260 23.24 25.52 -36.86
N ASP A 261 22.90 24.97 -38.04
CA ASP A 261 21.78 25.40 -38.88
C ASP A 261 20.45 24.71 -38.57
N ALA A 262 20.41 23.82 -37.58
CA ALA A 262 19.23 23.08 -37.22
C ALA A 262 18.35 23.84 -36.25
N ASN A 263 17.03 23.75 -36.43
CA ASN A 263 16.06 24.29 -35.50
C ASN A 263 15.70 23.22 -34.44
N ALA A 264 16.06 23.48 -33.18
CA ALA A 264 15.87 22.55 -32.08
C ALA A 264 14.39 22.18 -31.87
N ASN A 265 13.48 23.14 -31.99
CA ASN A 265 12.03 22.89 -31.81
C ASN A 265 11.46 21.98 -32.90
N VAL A 266 11.91 22.13 -34.15
CA VAL A 266 11.49 21.27 -35.25
C VAL A 266 11.96 19.84 -35.04
N ILE A 267 13.23 19.66 -34.64
CA ILE A 267 13.78 18.35 -34.34
C ILE A 267 13.06 17.73 -33.15
N LEU A 268 12.84 18.49 -32.09
CA LEU A 268 12.14 18.00 -30.90
C LEU A 268 10.71 17.54 -31.23
N ASN A 269 9.97 18.28 -32.06
CA ASN A 269 8.65 17.89 -32.52
C ASN A 269 8.68 16.60 -33.38
N GLN A 270 9.71 16.40 -34.19
CA GLN A 270 9.89 15.15 -34.93
C GLN A 270 10.20 13.98 -33.99
N LEU A 271 11.01 14.21 -32.95
CA LEU A 271 11.32 13.20 -31.94
C LEU A 271 10.05 12.81 -31.13
N TYR A 272 9.20 13.77 -30.75
CA TYR A 272 7.91 13.49 -30.10
C TYR A 272 6.98 12.66 -30.99
N LYS A 273 7.00 12.89 -32.30
CA LYS A 273 6.16 12.16 -33.25
C LYS A 273 6.64 10.71 -33.52
N HIS A 274 7.95 10.46 -33.48
CA HIS A 274 8.54 9.20 -33.95
C HIS A 274 9.17 8.36 -32.87
N THR A 275 9.19 8.84 -31.61
CA THR A 275 9.80 8.13 -30.48
C THR A 275 8.90 8.19 -29.24
N GLN A 276 9.27 7.44 -28.22
CA GLN A 276 8.61 7.44 -26.91
C GLN A 276 9.00 8.63 -26.01
N LEU A 277 9.64 9.68 -26.56
CA LEU A 277 9.71 10.97 -25.87
C LEU A 277 8.33 11.57 -25.65
N GLN A 278 7.32 11.17 -26.41
CA GLN A 278 5.92 11.36 -26.15
C GLN A 278 5.21 10.04 -26.36
N ASP A 279 4.45 9.60 -25.36
CA ASP A 279 3.71 8.34 -25.43
C ASP A 279 2.29 8.54 -24.89
N THR A 280 1.45 7.56 -25.12
CA THR A 280 0.06 7.56 -24.64
C THR A 280 -0.14 6.44 -23.64
N PHE A 281 -0.43 6.80 -22.39
CA PHE A 281 -0.85 5.85 -21.37
C PHE A 281 -2.35 5.54 -21.56
N GLY A 282 -2.65 4.32 -21.97
CA GLY A 282 -4.03 3.86 -22.14
C GLY A 282 -4.59 3.38 -20.80
N VAL A 283 -5.44 4.18 -20.17
CA VAL A 283 -6.05 3.84 -18.87
C VAL A 283 -7.16 2.81 -19.07
N ILE A 284 -7.12 1.74 -18.28
CA ILE A 284 -8.17 0.73 -18.15
C ILE A 284 -8.28 0.40 -16.66
N MET A 285 -9.30 0.95 -16.00
CA MET A 285 -9.51 0.80 -14.57
C MET A 285 -10.36 -0.45 -14.28
N LEU A 286 -9.85 -1.61 -14.67
CA LEU A 286 -10.49 -2.91 -14.45
C LEU A 286 -9.88 -3.56 -13.21
N ALA A 287 -10.73 -3.99 -12.28
CA ALA A 287 -10.33 -4.79 -11.13
C ALA A 287 -11.39 -5.85 -10.82
N LEU A 288 -11.07 -6.74 -9.89
CA LEU A 288 -12.01 -7.77 -9.43
C LEU A 288 -12.82 -7.24 -8.23
N VAL A 289 -14.14 -7.30 -8.36
CA VAL A 289 -15.08 -7.06 -7.27
C VAL A 289 -15.80 -8.38 -7.01
N ASP A 290 -15.63 -8.95 -5.82
CA ASP A 290 -16.18 -10.27 -5.45
C ASP A 290 -15.84 -11.36 -6.48
N GLY A 291 -14.59 -11.34 -6.97
CA GLY A 291 -14.10 -12.28 -7.97
C GLY A 291 -14.55 -12.03 -9.40
N GLN A 292 -15.38 -11.01 -9.66
CA GLN A 292 -15.86 -10.65 -11.00
C GLN A 292 -15.12 -9.43 -11.56
N PRO A 293 -14.66 -9.46 -12.83
CA PRO A 293 -14.00 -8.33 -13.45
C PRO A 293 -14.99 -7.18 -13.70
N LYS A 294 -14.66 -6.00 -13.24
CA LYS A 294 -15.44 -4.79 -13.42
C LYS A 294 -14.55 -3.61 -13.85
N THR A 295 -14.90 -2.93 -14.92
CA THR A 295 -14.30 -1.62 -15.24
C THR A 295 -15.04 -0.56 -14.42
N MET A 296 -14.31 0.19 -13.61
CA MET A 296 -14.85 1.14 -12.65
C MET A 296 -14.37 2.55 -12.93
N ASN A 297 -15.20 3.53 -12.62
CA ASN A 297 -14.78 4.93 -12.55
C ASN A 297 -14.01 5.20 -11.25
N LEU A 298 -13.47 6.40 -11.09
CA LEU A 298 -12.68 6.75 -9.91
C LEU A 298 -13.51 6.68 -8.61
N HIS A 299 -14.75 7.17 -8.64
CA HIS A 299 -15.64 7.14 -7.49
C HIS A 299 -15.93 5.69 -7.04
N GLU A 300 -16.31 4.81 -7.97
CA GLU A 300 -16.57 3.40 -7.67
C GLU A 300 -15.35 2.70 -7.06
N MET A 301 -14.14 2.97 -7.55
CA MET A 301 -12.93 2.38 -6.97
C MET A 301 -12.69 2.80 -5.52
N LEU A 302 -12.91 4.07 -5.21
CA LEU A 302 -12.78 4.59 -3.85
C LEU A 302 -13.89 4.07 -2.92
N ASP A 303 -15.10 3.93 -3.43
CA ASP A 303 -16.24 3.38 -2.70
C ASP A 303 -16.03 1.90 -2.33
N TYR A 304 -15.58 1.07 -3.28
CA TYR A 304 -15.24 -0.33 -2.97
C TYR A 304 -14.09 -0.43 -1.98
N TYR A 305 -13.09 0.44 -2.08
CA TYR A 305 -12.04 0.51 -1.07
C TYR A 305 -12.60 0.87 0.32
N LEU A 306 -13.45 1.89 0.41
CA LEU A 306 -14.07 2.29 1.68
C LEU A 306 -14.95 1.19 2.26
N THR A 307 -15.72 0.49 1.42
CA THR A 307 -16.51 -0.68 1.81
C THR A 307 -15.63 -1.78 2.38
N HIS A 308 -14.51 -2.08 1.74
CA HIS A 308 -13.53 -3.01 2.28
C HIS A 308 -12.96 -2.56 3.63
N GLN A 309 -12.64 -1.27 3.80
CA GLN A 309 -12.16 -0.75 5.09
C GLN A 309 -13.24 -0.80 6.19
N LYS A 310 -14.51 -0.58 5.87
CA LYS A 310 -15.62 -0.78 6.81
C LYS A 310 -15.65 -2.23 7.33
N ASP A 311 -15.52 -3.21 6.44
CA ASP A 311 -15.46 -4.63 6.85
C ASP A 311 -14.22 -4.95 7.69
N VAL A 312 -13.04 -4.53 7.26
CA VAL A 312 -11.77 -4.74 7.98
C VAL A 312 -11.82 -4.15 9.39
N VAL A 313 -12.26 -2.90 9.55
CA VAL A 313 -12.32 -2.22 10.85
C VAL A 313 -13.42 -2.82 11.72
N THR A 314 -14.56 -3.20 11.16
CA THR A 314 -15.64 -3.89 11.90
C THR A 314 -15.15 -5.23 12.44
N ARG A 315 -14.49 -6.04 11.62
CA ARG A 315 -13.95 -7.36 12.02
C ARG A 315 -12.84 -7.22 13.06
N ARG A 316 -11.94 -6.25 12.90
CA ARG A 316 -10.91 -5.92 13.89
C ARG A 316 -11.52 -5.52 15.22
N THR A 317 -12.48 -4.60 15.20
CA THR A 317 -13.15 -4.10 16.41
C THR A 317 -13.89 -5.23 17.14
N ARG A 318 -14.55 -6.12 16.40
CA ARG A 318 -15.19 -7.32 16.97
C ARG A 318 -14.17 -8.28 17.59
N TYR A 319 -13.04 -8.50 16.94
CA TYR A 319 -11.96 -9.33 17.49
C TYR A 319 -11.41 -8.73 18.79
N GLU A 320 -11.12 -7.42 18.81
CA GLU A 320 -10.63 -6.72 19.99
C GLU A 320 -11.68 -6.71 21.12
N LEU A 321 -12.96 -6.54 20.79
CA LEU A 321 -14.06 -6.62 21.75
C LEU A 321 -14.12 -8.01 22.40
N ASN A 322 -14.13 -9.08 21.61
CA ASN A 322 -14.15 -10.44 22.13
C ASN A 322 -12.95 -10.72 23.05
N LYS A 323 -11.75 -10.28 22.66
CA LYS A 323 -10.56 -10.43 23.50
C LYS A 323 -10.61 -9.60 24.79
N ALA A 324 -11.16 -8.41 24.74
CA ALA A 324 -11.36 -7.57 25.92
C ALA A 324 -12.41 -8.17 26.87
N GLU A 325 -13.53 -8.68 26.32
CA GLU A 325 -14.58 -9.35 27.12
C GLU A 325 -14.07 -10.65 27.73
N GLU A 326 -13.33 -11.51 26.99
CA GLU A 326 -12.68 -12.70 27.53
C GLU A 326 -11.75 -12.33 28.71
N ARG A 327 -10.94 -11.29 28.57
CA ARG A 327 -10.02 -10.86 29.61
C ARG A 327 -10.75 -10.25 30.81
N ALA A 328 -11.76 -9.42 30.58
CA ALA A 328 -12.59 -8.83 31.65
C ALA A 328 -13.31 -9.90 32.47
N HIS A 329 -13.83 -10.94 31.80
CA HIS A 329 -14.46 -12.10 32.43
C HIS A 329 -13.48 -12.85 33.38
N ILE A 330 -12.24 -13.07 32.94
CA ILE A 330 -11.22 -13.66 33.81
C ILE A 330 -10.89 -12.76 35.00
N LEU A 331 -10.75 -11.45 34.81
CA LEU A 331 -10.44 -10.50 35.86
C LEU A 331 -11.58 -10.42 36.90
N GLU A 332 -12.83 -10.48 36.46
CA GLU A 332 -13.99 -10.54 37.33
C GLU A 332 -13.94 -11.73 38.28
N GLY A 333 -13.62 -12.91 37.75
CA GLY A 333 -13.44 -14.13 38.57
C GLY A 333 -12.27 -14.00 39.56
N LEU A 334 -11.15 -13.40 39.15
CA LEU A 334 -10.01 -13.17 40.04
C LEU A 334 -10.29 -12.17 41.13
N LEU A 335 -11.11 -11.14 40.88
CA LEU A 335 -11.58 -10.17 41.90
C LEU A 335 -12.50 -10.83 42.89
N ILE A 336 -13.47 -11.66 42.45
CA ILE A 336 -14.33 -12.45 43.33
C ILE A 336 -13.49 -13.36 44.23
N ALA A 337 -12.47 -14.01 43.66
CA ALA A 337 -11.58 -14.87 44.47
C ALA A 337 -10.76 -14.09 45.50
N GLN A 338 -10.33 -12.88 45.19
CA GLN A 338 -9.61 -12.02 46.14
C GLN A 338 -10.51 -11.49 47.27
N ASP A 339 -11.77 -11.22 46.99
CA ASP A 339 -12.75 -10.83 48.00
C ASP A 339 -13.07 -11.96 48.98
N ASN A 340 -12.87 -13.22 48.55
CA ASN A 340 -13.17 -14.41 49.34
C ASN A 340 -11.94 -15.30 49.52
N ILE A 341 -10.75 -14.72 49.64
CA ILE A 341 -9.50 -15.41 49.54
C ILE A 341 -9.31 -16.58 50.50
N ASP A 342 -9.75 -16.42 51.76
CA ASP A 342 -9.64 -17.47 52.79
C ASP A 342 -10.47 -18.69 52.45
N GLU A 343 -11.69 -18.48 51.92
CA GLU A 343 -12.56 -19.56 51.47
C GLU A 343 -12.00 -20.27 50.23
N VAL A 344 -11.49 -19.50 49.27
CA VAL A 344 -10.80 -20.03 48.06
C VAL A 344 -9.60 -20.91 48.41
N ILE A 345 -8.77 -20.44 49.36
CA ILE A 345 -7.63 -21.24 49.84
C ILE A 345 -8.08 -22.53 50.51
N LYS A 346 -9.16 -22.43 51.34
CA LYS A 346 -9.72 -23.62 52.02
C LYS A 346 -10.22 -24.65 51.02
N ILE A 347 -10.96 -24.25 50.01
CA ILE A 347 -11.44 -25.11 48.92
C ILE A 347 -10.27 -25.77 48.18
N ILE A 348 -9.30 -25.00 47.69
CA ILE A 348 -8.15 -25.51 46.95
C ILE A 348 -7.33 -26.53 47.77
N ARG A 349 -7.16 -26.27 49.08
CA ARG A 349 -6.42 -27.15 49.99
C ARG A 349 -7.20 -28.41 50.37
N GLY A 350 -8.51 -28.34 50.41
CA GLY A 350 -9.41 -29.46 50.78
C GLY A 350 -9.72 -30.37 49.64
N ALA A 351 -9.54 -29.95 48.40
CA ALA A 351 -9.89 -30.73 47.22
C ALA A 351 -8.89 -31.88 46.97
N GLU A 352 -9.37 -33.03 46.49
CA GLU A 352 -8.58 -34.17 46.17
C GLU A 352 -7.66 -33.98 44.93
N ASN A 353 -8.09 -33.10 44.01
CA ASN A 353 -7.37 -32.80 42.79
C ASN A 353 -7.84 -31.42 42.24
N ILE A 354 -7.10 -30.92 41.24
CA ILE A 354 -7.36 -29.61 40.63
C ILE A 354 -8.79 -29.52 40.04
N GLN A 355 -9.27 -30.63 39.44
CA GLN A 355 -10.60 -30.63 38.81
C GLN A 355 -11.71 -30.55 39.88
N ALA A 356 -11.54 -31.23 41.01
CA ALA A 356 -12.49 -31.14 42.14
C ALA A 356 -12.49 -29.71 42.73
N ALA A 357 -11.32 -29.10 42.88
CA ALA A 357 -11.21 -27.71 43.33
C ALA A 357 -11.93 -26.75 42.36
N LYS A 358 -11.79 -26.92 41.06
CA LYS A 358 -12.50 -26.08 40.07
C LYS A 358 -14.00 -26.21 40.17
N LEU A 359 -14.53 -27.44 40.25
CA LEU A 359 -15.98 -27.69 40.38
C LEU A 359 -16.56 -27.04 41.65
N GLU A 360 -15.88 -27.18 42.77
CA GLU A 360 -16.32 -26.56 44.05
C GLU A 360 -16.27 -25.02 44.00
N LEU A 361 -15.25 -24.46 43.38
CA LEU A 361 -15.17 -22.99 43.14
C LEU A 361 -16.29 -22.51 42.22
N MET A 362 -16.60 -23.25 41.15
CA MET A 362 -17.67 -22.91 40.22
C MET A 362 -19.06 -22.96 40.94
N GLU A 363 -19.34 -23.99 41.72
CA GLU A 363 -20.60 -24.10 42.45
C GLU A 363 -20.72 -23.03 43.55
N ARG A 364 -19.66 -22.79 44.27
CA ARG A 364 -19.66 -21.87 45.42
C ARG A 364 -19.82 -20.40 45.05
N PHE A 365 -19.10 -19.97 43.99
CA PHE A 365 -19.04 -18.56 43.60
C PHE A 365 -19.74 -18.25 42.27
N GLY A 366 -20.39 -19.22 41.63
CA GLY A 366 -21.05 -19.04 40.34
C GLY A 366 -20.11 -18.74 39.20
N LEU A 367 -18.88 -19.27 39.26
CA LEU A 367 -17.82 -19.00 38.30
C LEU A 367 -17.90 -19.90 37.06
N SER A 368 -17.40 -19.41 35.95
CA SER A 368 -17.18 -20.24 34.75
C SER A 368 -15.92 -21.13 34.91
N ASP A 369 -15.82 -22.16 34.08
CA ASP A 369 -14.61 -23.02 34.05
C ASP A 369 -13.33 -22.23 33.81
N ALA A 370 -13.38 -21.24 32.91
CA ALA A 370 -12.22 -20.38 32.60
C ALA A 370 -11.82 -19.51 33.80
N GLN A 371 -12.78 -18.96 34.55
CA GLN A 371 -12.53 -18.21 35.78
C GLN A 371 -11.97 -19.10 36.87
N ALA A 372 -12.56 -20.28 37.09
CA ALA A 372 -12.07 -21.23 38.07
C ALA A 372 -10.65 -21.72 37.76
N GLN A 373 -10.35 -21.97 36.46
CA GLN A 373 -8.99 -22.32 36.03
C GLN A 373 -7.99 -21.21 36.34
N ALA A 374 -8.35 -19.95 36.03
CA ALA A 374 -7.48 -18.79 36.32
C ALA A 374 -7.21 -18.64 37.83
N ILE A 375 -8.20 -18.93 38.67
CA ILE A 375 -8.04 -18.89 40.15
C ILE A 375 -7.09 -19.99 40.63
N VAL A 376 -7.24 -21.20 40.14
CA VAL A 376 -6.35 -22.32 40.52
C VAL A 376 -4.92 -22.11 40.06
N ASP A 377 -4.72 -21.49 38.90
CA ASP A 377 -3.41 -21.14 38.35
C ASP A 377 -2.78 -19.89 38.98
N MET A 378 -3.50 -19.23 39.90
CA MET A 378 -3.06 -17.98 40.50
C MET A 378 -1.84 -18.21 41.41
N ARG A 379 -0.81 -17.39 41.21
CA ARG A 379 0.42 -17.45 42.02
C ARG A 379 0.18 -16.82 43.39
N LEU A 380 0.80 -17.36 44.44
CA LEU A 380 0.71 -16.83 45.82
C LEU A 380 1.00 -15.32 45.95
N ARG A 381 1.91 -14.78 45.14
CA ARG A 381 2.19 -13.34 45.13
C ARG A 381 1.00 -12.48 44.67
N ALA A 382 0.07 -13.06 43.93
CA ALA A 382 -1.15 -12.35 43.46
C ALA A 382 -2.14 -12.08 44.57
N LEU A 383 -1.96 -12.64 45.77
CA LEU A 383 -2.78 -12.44 46.95
C LEU A 383 -2.46 -11.14 47.68
N ASN A 384 -1.51 -10.34 47.21
CA ASN A 384 -1.10 -9.07 47.79
C ASN A 384 -2.10 -7.95 47.42
N GLY A 385 -2.40 -7.05 48.34
CA GLY A 385 -3.27 -5.89 48.08
C GLY A 385 -2.83 -4.96 46.94
N LEU A 386 -1.52 -4.88 46.65
CA LEU A 386 -1.01 -4.15 45.49
C LEU A 386 -1.40 -4.80 44.16
N GLU A 387 -1.44 -6.12 44.09
CA GLU A 387 -1.89 -6.82 42.91
C GLU A 387 -3.41 -6.69 42.70
N ARG A 388 -4.18 -6.67 43.78
CA ARG A 388 -5.63 -6.38 43.72
C ARG A 388 -5.90 -5.02 43.07
N ALA A 389 -5.22 -3.96 43.52
CA ALA A 389 -5.37 -2.62 42.95
C ALA A 389 -5.02 -2.57 41.45
N LYS A 390 -4.03 -3.39 40.99
CA LYS A 390 -3.71 -3.51 39.59
C LYS A 390 -4.82 -4.20 38.79
N LEU A 391 -5.39 -5.30 39.32
CA LEU A 391 -6.50 -6.00 38.70
C LEU A 391 -7.75 -5.13 38.58
N GLU A 392 -8.10 -4.39 39.63
CA GLU A 392 -9.21 -3.45 39.64
C GLU A 392 -9.01 -2.34 38.58
N LYS A 393 -7.79 -1.81 38.46
CA LYS A 393 -7.44 -0.81 37.46
C LYS A 393 -7.53 -1.37 36.05
N GLU A 394 -6.93 -2.56 35.79
CA GLU A 394 -7.01 -3.24 34.52
C GLU A 394 -8.46 -3.52 34.12
N TYR A 395 -9.28 -4.02 35.06
CA TYR A 395 -10.69 -4.29 34.83
C TYR A 395 -11.45 -3.02 34.41
N LYS A 396 -11.23 -1.92 35.11
CA LYS A 396 -11.87 -0.63 34.78
C LYS A 396 -11.47 -0.15 33.39
N GLU A 397 -10.19 -0.15 33.07
CA GLU A 397 -9.68 0.25 31.75
C GLU A 397 -10.27 -0.63 30.63
N LEU A 398 -10.39 -1.95 30.87
CA LEU A 398 -11.02 -2.87 29.94
C LEU A 398 -12.51 -2.59 29.76
N MET A 399 -13.25 -2.30 30.83
CA MET A 399 -14.69 -1.98 30.74
C MET A 399 -14.94 -0.68 29.97
N GLU A 400 -14.11 0.34 30.18
CA GLU A 400 -14.11 1.56 29.36
C GLU A 400 -13.85 1.23 27.89
N ARG A 401 -12.82 0.44 27.60
CA ARG A 401 -12.48 -0.01 26.23
C ARG A 401 -13.59 -0.83 25.57
N ILE A 402 -14.22 -1.74 26.30
CA ILE A 402 -15.39 -2.51 25.83
C ILE A 402 -16.53 -1.57 25.44
N GLY A 403 -16.80 -0.56 26.26
CA GLY A 403 -17.81 0.47 25.96
C GLY A 403 -17.54 1.22 24.67
N GLU A 404 -16.28 1.64 24.44
CA GLU A 404 -15.84 2.29 23.21
C GLU A 404 -16.02 1.38 21.98
N LEU A 405 -15.53 0.13 22.06
CA LEU A 405 -15.62 -0.83 20.98
C LEU A 405 -17.07 -1.16 20.59
N LYS A 406 -17.95 -1.32 21.59
CA LYS A 406 -19.40 -1.51 21.37
C LYS A 406 -20.02 -0.27 20.70
N ALA A 407 -19.62 0.93 21.10
CA ALA A 407 -20.12 2.16 20.51
C ALA A 407 -19.69 2.32 19.04
N ILE A 408 -18.47 1.89 18.67
CA ILE A 408 -17.99 1.88 17.28
C ILE A 408 -18.81 0.89 16.44
N LEU A 409 -19.09 -0.31 16.97
CA LEU A 409 -19.87 -1.32 16.24
C LEU A 409 -21.35 -0.97 16.08
N ALA A 410 -21.90 -0.16 16.97
CA ALA A 410 -23.30 0.25 16.96
C ALA A 410 -23.60 1.47 16.08
N ASP A 411 -22.57 2.23 15.68
CA ASP A 411 -22.72 3.50 14.97
C ASP A 411 -21.76 3.57 13.77
N GLU A 412 -22.31 3.53 12.57
CA GLU A 412 -21.53 3.61 11.32
C GLU A 412 -20.75 4.93 11.19
N LYS A 413 -21.27 6.04 11.72
CA LYS A 413 -20.56 7.33 11.71
C LYS A 413 -19.31 7.29 12.58
N LYS A 414 -19.37 6.60 13.72
CA LYS A 414 -18.19 6.36 14.55
C LYS A 414 -17.18 5.45 13.88
N LEU A 415 -17.65 4.39 13.22
CA LEU A 415 -16.79 3.49 12.44
C LEU A 415 -16.05 4.25 11.33
N LEU A 416 -16.76 5.09 10.57
CA LEU A 416 -16.18 5.95 9.54
C LEU A 416 -15.18 6.95 10.13
N GLY A 417 -15.46 7.50 11.32
CA GLY A 417 -14.53 8.35 12.05
C GLY A 417 -13.20 7.65 12.35
N VAL A 418 -13.24 6.41 12.81
CA VAL A 418 -12.03 5.60 13.05
C VAL A 418 -11.24 5.39 11.77
N ILE A 419 -11.91 5.06 10.66
CA ILE A 419 -11.26 4.90 9.35
C ILE A 419 -10.60 6.21 8.92
N LYS A 420 -11.31 7.33 9.03
CA LYS A 420 -10.80 8.67 8.70
C LYS A 420 -9.53 9.01 9.48
N ASP A 421 -9.55 8.82 10.79
CA ASP A 421 -8.40 9.13 11.66
C ASP A 421 -7.18 8.27 11.32
N GLU A 422 -7.39 6.99 11.10
CA GLU A 422 -6.29 6.06 10.76
C GLU A 422 -5.67 6.35 9.39
N ILE A 423 -6.49 6.61 8.37
CA ILE A 423 -5.98 6.93 7.03
C ILE A 423 -5.31 8.31 6.99
N ALA A 424 -5.80 9.28 7.79
CA ALA A 424 -5.18 10.59 7.94
C ALA A 424 -3.77 10.49 8.55
N LEU A 425 -3.56 9.59 9.52
CA LEU A 425 -2.21 9.33 10.06
C LEU A 425 -1.25 8.80 8.99
N ILE A 426 -1.71 7.98 8.05
CA ILE A 426 -0.90 7.50 6.92
C ILE A 426 -0.57 8.65 5.98
N ARG A 427 -1.56 9.50 5.65
CA ARG A 427 -1.35 10.72 4.86
C ARG A 427 -0.28 11.61 5.45
N ASP A 428 -0.34 11.87 6.75
CA ASP A 428 0.56 12.79 7.42
C ASP A 428 1.99 12.22 7.55
N LYS A 429 2.11 10.90 7.60
CA LYS A 429 3.40 10.20 7.51
C LYS A 429 3.93 10.09 6.08
N SER A 430 3.13 10.38 5.05
CA SER A 430 3.47 10.16 3.65
C SER A 430 4.71 10.91 3.19
N VAL A 431 5.02 12.08 3.78
CA VAL A 431 6.25 12.84 3.52
C VAL A 431 7.51 12.02 3.82
N SER A 432 7.43 11.05 4.75
CA SER A 432 8.53 10.14 5.07
C SER A 432 8.66 8.96 4.07
N TYR A 433 7.69 8.80 3.16
CA TYR A 433 7.63 7.71 2.18
C TYR A 433 7.99 8.16 0.76
N THR A 434 8.15 9.47 0.51
CA THR A 434 8.34 10.01 -0.83
C THR A 434 9.54 10.92 -0.95
N HIS A 435 10.28 10.77 -2.05
CA HIS A 435 10.94 11.91 -2.67
C HIS A 435 9.86 12.66 -3.46
N LEU A 436 9.57 13.90 -3.04
CA LEU A 436 8.59 14.77 -3.68
C LEU A 436 9.02 15.05 -5.12
N ARG A 437 8.24 14.58 -6.09
CA ARG A 437 8.26 15.10 -7.46
C ARG A 437 6.92 15.78 -7.69
N ALA A 438 6.97 17.09 -7.98
CA ALA A 438 5.80 17.83 -8.42
C ALA A 438 5.53 17.51 -9.89
N HIS A 439 4.30 17.12 -10.20
CA HIS A 439 3.84 17.04 -11.58
C HIS A 439 3.20 18.36 -11.95
N GLU A 440 3.81 19.05 -12.90
CA GLU A 440 3.18 20.20 -13.52
C GLU A 440 2.27 19.69 -14.65
N THR A 441 0.99 19.96 -14.56
CA THR A 441 0.08 19.85 -15.68
C THR A 441 0.14 21.17 -16.44
N GLU A 442 0.71 21.17 -17.63
CA GLU A 442 0.54 22.29 -18.56
C GLU A 442 -0.94 22.39 -18.98
N ALA A 443 -1.73 23.08 -18.16
CA ALA A 443 -3.14 23.34 -18.47
C ALA A 443 -3.34 24.60 -19.35
N ASP A 444 -2.30 25.41 -19.59
CA ASP A 444 -2.42 26.78 -20.11
C ASP A 444 -1.41 27.14 -21.22
N LEU A 445 -1.14 26.22 -22.17
CA LEU A 445 -0.48 26.64 -23.42
C LEU A 445 -1.41 26.32 -24.60
N VAL A 446 -2.30 27.28 -24.90
CA VAL A 446 -2.93 27.47 -26.22
C VAL A 446 -1.95 28.16 -27.14
#